data_18b49e91232da147580a2b5c180d7cd5
#
_entry.id   18b49e91232da147580a2b5c180d7cd5
#
_cell.length_a   1.000
_cell.length_b   1.000
_cell.length_c   1.000
_cell.angle_alpha   90.00
_cell.angle_beta   90.00
_cell.angle_gamma   90.00
#
_symmetry.space_group_name_H-M   'P 1'
#
loop_
_entity.id
_entity.type
_entity.pdbx_description
1 polymer ?
#
loop_
_entity_poly.entity_id
_entity_poly.type
_entity_poly.pdbx_seq_one_letter_code
_entity_poly.pdbx_strand_id
1 'polypeptide(L)'
;HIQHMQKALVQMNIQLANVISDVVGETGQKILRAIVAGERNPHVLAGMRNVRIKASEEDIVQSLRGNWRDEHVFSLKQALELFDEYGKKVADCDELMEQQMIMLHQHDGVPGKARKQSGRNKPKFDLRTRLYQMCGVDLTRIDGIEVGTAMTVLAEVGVDMSKFPTVKHFA
;
A
#
# COMPACT_ATOMS: atom_id res chain seq x y z
N HIS A 1 4.40 -3.48 -11.15
CA HIS A 1 4.20 -2.26 -11.98
C HIS A 1 5.02 -1.06 -11.46
N ILE A 2 5.24 -0.92 -10.14
CA ILE A 2 6.06 0.16 -9.56
C ILE A 2 7.47 0.17 -10.18
N GLN A 3 8.12 -0.98 -10.26
CA GLN A 3 9.44 -1.11 -10.90
C GLN A 3 9.42 -0.73 -12.38
N HIS A 4 8.33 -1.03 -13.09
CA HIS A 4 8.18 -0.65 -14.50
C HIS A 4 8.04 0.88 -14.65
N MET A 5 7.28 1.54 -13.77
CA MET A 5 7.22 3.00 -13.73
C MET A 5 8.58 3.62 -13.45
N GLN A 6 9.31 3.11 -12.44
CA GLN A 6 10.67 3.56 -12.14
C GLN A 6 11.64 3.35 -13.31
N LYS A 7 11.56 2.18 -13.99
CA LYS A 7 12.37 1.91 -15.17
C LYS A 7 12.10 2.91 -16.30
N ALA A 8 10.82 3.22 -16.57
CA ALA A 8 10.45 4.21 -17.59
C ALA A 8 11.00 5.60 -17.25
N LEU A 9 10.94 6.02 -15.98
CA LEU A 9 11.55 7.28 -15.53
C LEU A 9 13.05 7.30 -15.73
N VAL A 10 13.77 6.23 -15.37
CA VAL A 10 15.21 6.12 -15.57
C VAL A 10 15.57 6.18 -17.05
N GLN A 11 14.80 5.53 -17.92
CA GLN A 11 15.02 5.57 -19.38
C GLN A 11 14.80 6.98 -19.96
N MET A 12 13.97 7.80 -19.32
CA MET A 12 13.80 9.22 -19.63
C MET A 12 14.84 10.12 -18.93
N ASN A 13 15.80 9.55 -18.21
CA ASN A 13 16.75 10.26 -17.34
C ASN A 13 16.06 11.12 -16.25
N ILE A 14 14.88 10.71 -15.80
CA ILE A 14 14.15 11.37 -14.73
C ILE A 14 14.52 10.69 -13.41
N GLN A 15 15.13 11.45 -12.51
CA GLN A 15 15.67 10.96 -11.25
C GLN A 15 14.77 11.25 -10.04
N LEU A 16 13.47 11.24 -10.25
CA LEU A 16 12.48 11.59 -9.23
C LEU A 16 12.61 10.73 -7.95
N ALA A 17 12.99 9.45 -8.09
CA ALA A 17 13.20 8.55 -6.96
C ALA A 17 14.35 8.95 -6.03
N ASN A 18 15.25 9.84 -6.46
CA ASN A 18 16.37 10.32 -5.65
C ASN A 18 15.95 11.48 -4.71
N VAL A 19 14.87 12.16 -5.04
CA VAL A 19 14.42 13.36 -4.32
C VAL A 19 13.11 13.18 -3.56
N ILE A 20 12.31 12.16 -3.92
CA ILE A 20 11.12 11.77 -3.16
C ILE A 20 11.26 10.33 -2.68
N SER A 21 10.87 10.08 -1.44
CA SER A 21 11.00 8.75 -0.81
C SER A 21 10.07 7.70 -1.40
N ASP A 22 9.00 8.12 -2.05
CA ASP A 22 7.98 7.25 -2.60
C ASP A 22 7.40 7.78 -3.91
N VAL A 23 7.84 7.17 -5.02
CA VAL A 23 7.37 7.53 -6.37
C VAL A 23 5.89 7.22 -6.58
N VAL A 24 5.33 6.27 -5.85
CA VAL A 24 3.89 5.93 -5.90
C VAL A 24 3.08 6.54 -4.76
N GLY A 25 3.70 7.36 -3.93
CA GLY A 25 3.02 8.18 -2.94
C GLY A 25 2.26 9.34 -3.60
N GLU A 26 1.55 10.14 -2.79
CA GLU A 26 0.65 11.21 -3.27
C GLU A 26 1.33 12.15 -4.28
N THR A 27 2.49 12.70 -3.96
CA THR A 27 3.22 13.60 -4.85
C THR A 27 3.73 12.90 -6.11
N GLY A 28 4.33 11.71 -5.96
CA GLY A 28 4.81 10.94 -7.09
C GLY A 28 3.68 10.60 -8.07
N GLN A 29 2.54 10.16 -7.57
CA GLN A 29 1.35 9.88 -8.40
C GLN A 29 0.84 11.11 -9.14
N LYS A 30 0.81 12.30 -8.49
CA LYS A 30 0.43 13.55 -9.17
C LYS A 30 1.38 13.87 -10.32
N ILE A 31 2.68 13.79 -10.09
CA ILE A 31 3.71 14.06 -11.09
C ILE A 31 3.63 13.03 -12.24
N LEU A 32 3.55 11.72 -11.94
CA LEU A 32 3.47 10.68 -12.97
C LEU A 32 2.25 10.85 -13.87
N ARG A 33 1.09 11.17 -13.29
CA ARG A 33 -0.14 11.42 -14.05
C ARG A 33 -0.05 12.67 -14.91
N ALA A 34 0.55 13.74 -14.41
CA ALA A 34 0.79 14.95 -15.18
C ALA A 34 1.74 14.70 -16.36
N ILE A 35 2.81 13.91 -16.14
CA ILE A 35 3.71 13.49 -17.22
C ILE A 35 2.96 12.71 -18.31
N VAL A 36 2.14 11.74 -17.93
CA VAL A 36 1.34 10.94 -18.86
C VAL A 36 0.29 11.81 -19.58
N ALA A 37 -0.25 12.84 -18.90
CA ALA A 37 -1.17 13.81 -19.48
C ALA A 37 -0.50 14.82 -20.44
N GLY A 38 0.84 14.80 -20.56
CA GLY A 38 1.57 15.65 -21.50
C GLY A 38 2.31 16.82 -20.85
N GLU A 39 2.28 16.97 -19.53
CA GLU A 39 3.07 18.03 -18.87
C GLU A 39 4.57 17.69 -18.94
N ARG A 40 5.37 18.71 -19.35
CA ARG A 40 6.82 18.58 -19.53
C ARG A 40 7.60 19.68 -18.81
N ASN A 41 6.89 20.67 -18.26
CA ASN A 41 7.55 21.77 -17.56
C ASN A 41 7.97 21.30 -16.15
N PRO A 42 9.29 21.20 -15.85
CA PRO A 42 9.76 20.73 -14.55
C PRO A 42 9.28 21.59 -13.37
N HIS A 43 9.08 22.90 -13.57
CA HIS A 43 8.59 23.79 -12.52
C HIS A 43 7.12 23.53 -12.19
N VAL A 44 6.28 23.27 -13.20
CA VAL A 44 4.88 22.88 -12.98
C VAL A 44 4.79 21.56 -12.24
N LEU A 45 5.58 20.58 -12.66
CA LEU A 45 5.64 19.26 -12.03
C LEU A 45 6.17 19.34 -10.59
N ALA A 46 7.22 20.12 -10.34
CA ALA A 46 7.79 20.31 -9.00
C ALA A 46 6.83 21.03 -8.06
N GLY A 47 6.03 21.97 -8.56
CA GLY A 47 5.00 22.67 -7.80
C GLY A 47 3.88 21.75 -7.25
N MET A 48 3.78 20.51 -7.76
CA MET A 48 2.83 19.50 -7.24
C MET A 48 3.31 18.82 -5.95
N ARG A 49 4.49 19.15 -5.43
CA ARG A 49 5.06 18.55 -4.23
C ARG A 49 4.21 18.82 -3.00
N ASN A 50 4.16 17.85 -2.09
CA ASN A 50 3.61 18.08 -0.76
C ASN A 50 4.63 18.84 0.10
N VAL A 51 4.16 19.74 0.95
CA VAL A 51 4.99 20.55 1.86
C VAL A 51 5.86 19.71 2.82
N ARG A 52 5.51 18.44 3.04
CA ARG A 52 6.25 17.51 3.90
C ARG A 52 7.49 16.90 3.23
N ILE A 53 7.66 17.09 1.92
CA ILE A 53 8.83 16.60 1.18
C ILE A 53 10.04 17.47 1.55
N LYS A 54 11.12 16.81 1.99
CA LYS A 54 12.34 17.48 2.47
C LYS A 54 13.15 18.10 1.33
N ALA A 55 13.11 17.52 0.14
CA ALA A 55 13.81 18.05 -1.03
C ALA A 55 13.25 19.44 -1.39
N SER A 56 14.13 20.33 -1.79
CA SER A 56 13.73 21.65 -2.28
C SER A 56 12.96 21.54 -3.60
N GLU A 57 12.23 22.57 -3.96
CA GLU A 57 11.56 22.62 -5.26
C GLU A 57 12.57 22.55 -6.41
N GLU A 58 13.70 23.25 -6.25
CA GLU A 58 14.77 23.26 -7.24
C GLU A 58 15.40 21.86 -7.42
N ASP A 59 15.63 21.10 -6.35
CA ASP A 59 16.12 19.71 -6.45
C ASP A 59 15.14 18.84 -7.26
N ILE A 60 13.83 19.04 -7.03
CA ILE A 60 12.80 18.30 -7.78
C ILE A 60 12.79 18.76 -9.25
N VAL A 61 12.89 20.07 -9.53
CA VAL A 61 13.01 20.60 -10.89
C VAL A 61 14.20 19.97 -11.62
N GLN A 62 15.37 19.92 -10.97
CA GLN A 62 16.56 19.33 -11.59
C GLN A 62 16.38 17.82 -11.85
N SER A 63 15.75 17.10 -10.93
CA SER A 63 15.45 15.67 -11.06
C SER A 63 14.47 15.34 -12.20
N LEU A 64 13.66 16.32 -12.61
CA LEU A 64 12.64 16.20 -13.66
C LEU A 64 13.13 16.64 -15.04
N ARG A 65 14.38 17.09 -15.15
CA ARG A 65 15.01 17.42 -16.45
C ARG A 65 15.44 16.14 -17.14
N GLY A 66 14.63 15.66 -18.07
CA GLY A 66 14.83 14.40 -18.76
C GLY A 66 14.60 14.47 -20.26
N ASN A 67 14.69 13.31 -20.89
CA ASN A 67 14.42 13.06 -22.30
C ASN A 67 13.03 12.45 -22.46
N TRP A 68 12.10 13.18 -23.03
CA TRP A 68 10.70 12.84 -23.15
C TRP A 68 10.40 12.03 -24.43
N ARG A 69 11.01 10.86 -24.58
CA ARG A 69 10.75 10.00 -25.73
C ARG A 69 9.40 9.32 -25.59
N ASP A 70 8.63 9.32 -26.67
CA ASP A 70 7.23 8.85 -26.67
C ASP A 70 7.11 7.38 -26.24
N GLU A 71 8.06 6.53 -26.64
CA GLU A 71 8.08 5.12 -26.26
C GLU A 71 8.24 4.91 -24.74
N HIS A 72 8.97 5.80 -24.06
CA HIS A 72 9.15 5.72 -22.60
C HIS A 72 7.95 6.29 -21.86
N VAL A 73 7.35 7.37 -22.38
CA VAL A 73 6.09 7.92 -21.86
C VAL A 73 4.96 6.91 -22.03
N PHE A 74 4.91 6.22 -23.17
CA PHE A 74 3.94 5.14 -23.39
C PHE A 74 4.14 4.00 -22.37
N SER A 75 5.38 3.56 -22.15
CA SER A 75 5.69 2.53 -21.16
C SER A 75 5.29 2.94 -19.73
N LEU A 76 5.51 4.22 -19.37
CA LEU A 76 5.07 4.78 -18.10
C LEU A 76 3.55 4.76 -17.97
N LYS A 77 2.84 5.18 -19.02
CA LYS A 77 1.36 5.16 -19.08
C LYS A 77 0.83 3.76 -18.83
N GLN A 78 1.34 2.75 -19.58
CA GLN A 78 0.90 1.36 -19.41
C GLN A 78 1.16 0.84 -17.99
N ALA A 79 2.32 1.14 -17.41
CA ALA A 79 2.62 0.72 -16.05
C ALA A 79 1.72 1.39 -15.01
N LEU A 80 1.35 2.64 -15.22
CA LEU A 80 0.45 3.40 -14.34
C LEU A 80 -0.99 2.87 -14.43
N GLU A 81 -1.50 2.61 -15.63
CA GLU A 81 -2.83 2.03 -15.84
C GLU A 81 -2.96 0.66 -15.18
N LEU A 82 -1.94 -0.19 -15.34
CA LEU A 82 -1.91 -1.50 -14.67
C LEU A 82 -1.81 -1.36 -13.13
N PHE A 83 -1.06 -0.39 -12.64
CA PHE A 83 -1.01 -0.11 -11.20
C PHE A 83 -2.38 0.27 -10.65
N ASP A 84 -3.12 1.12 -11.37
CA ASP A 84 -4.47 1.54 -10.99
C ASP A 84 -5.45 0.36 -11.04
N GLU A 85 -5.38 -0.47 -12.07
CA GLU A 85 -6.25 -1.64 -12.21
C GLU A 85 -6.02 -2.67 -11.10
N TYR A 86 -4.77 -2.96 -10.78
CA TYR A 86 -4.47 -3.82 -9.62
C TYR A 86 -4.92 -3.21 -8.30
N GLY A 87 -4.83 -1.89 -8.16
CA GLY A 87 -5.35 -1.19 -6.99
C GLY A 87 -6.86 -1.37 -6.81
N LYS A 88 -7.64 -1.38 -7.90
CA LYS A 88 -9.07 -1.69 -7.87
C LYS A 88 -9.31 -3.13 -7.45
N LYS A 89 -8.60 -4.08 -8.06
CA LYS A 89 -8.76 -5.51 -7.72
C LYS A 89 -8.40 -5.83 -6.28
N VAL A 90 -7.39 -5.16 -5.72
CA VAL A 90 -7.08 -5.28 -4.29
C VAL A 90 -8.24 -4.75 -3.45
N ALA A 91 -8.85 -3.62 -3.85
CA ALA A 91 -10.00 -3.07 -3.13
C ALA A 91 -11.21 -4.01 -3.18
N ASP A 92 -11.48 -4.64 -4.34
CA ASP A 92 -12.55 -5.63 -4.49
C ASP A 92 -12.32 -6.86 -3.57
N CYS A 93 -11.06 -7.31 -3.48
CA CYS A 93 -10.68 -8.40 -2.57
C CYS A 93 -10.85 -8.01 -1.09
N ASP A 94 -10.44 -6.77 -0.72
CA ASP A 94 -10.61 -6.26 0.63
C ASP A 94 -12.09 -6.23 1.03
N GLU A 95 -12.96 -5.77 0.14
CA GLU A 95 -14.41 -5.71 0.38
C GLU A 95 -15.00 -7.11 0.58
N LEU A 96 -14.68 -8.05 -0.32
CA LEU A 96 -15.15 -9.44 -0.20
C LEU A 96 -14.63 -10.10 1.07
N MET A 97 -13.38 -9.87 1.42
CA MET A 97 -12.78 -10.39 2.65
C MET A 97 -13.50 -9.84 3.88
N GLU A 98 -13.79 -8.54 3.93
CA GLU A 98 -14.54 -7.96 5.04
C GLU A 98 -15.94 -8.56 5.16
N GLN A 99 -16.66 -8.74 4.05
CA GLN A 99 -17.99 -9.36 4.03
C GLN A 99 -17.94 -10.78 4.60
N GLN A 100 -16.95 -11.60 4.21
CA GLN A 100 -16.80 -12.96 4.76
C GLN A 100 -16.49 -12.94 6.25
N MET A 101 -15.63 -12.03 6.71
CA MET A 101 -15.31 -11.91 8.14
C MET A 101 -16.52 -11.47 8.97
N ILE A 102 -17.42 -10.64 8.43
CA ILE A 102 -18.69 -10.28 9.08
C ILE A 102 -19.58 -11.51 9.27
N MET A 103 -19.63 -12.42 8.29
CA MET A 103 -20.40 -13.67 8.42
C MET A 103 -19.84 -14.61 9.48
N LEU A 104 -18.53 -14.50 9.76
CA LEU A 104 -17.85 -15.31 10.78
C LEU A 104 -17.82 -14.63 12.16
N HIS A 105 -18.56 -13.55 12.35
CA HIS A 105 -18.65 -12.82 13.61
C HIS A 105 -19.24 -13.71 14.71
N GLN A 106 -18.52 -13.87 15.82
CA GLN A 106 -18.91 -14.69 16.97
C GLN A 106 -18.88 -13.91 18.29
N HIS A 107 -18.16 -12.81 18.36
CA HIS A 107 -17.94 -12.05 19.59
C HIS A 107 -18.21 -10.56 19.37
N ASP A 108 -19.04 -9.97 20.24
CA ASP A 108 -19.29 -8.55 20.25
C ASP A 108 -18.12 -7.76 20.88
N GLY A 109 -18.01 -6.48 20.50
CA GLY A 109 -17.03 -5.56 21.07
C GLY A 109 -15.91 -5.19 20.10
N VAL A 110 -14.97 -4.41 20.65
CA VAL A 110 -13.81 -3.91 19.93
C VAL A 110 -12.54 -4.18 20.75
N PRO A 111 -11.41 -4.45 20.11
CA PRO A 111 -10.15 -4.63 20.81
C PRO A 111 -9.75 -3.33 21.52
N GLY A 112 -9.04 -3.44 22.64
CA GLY A 112 -8.56 -2.30 23.41
C GLY A 112 -7.66 -1.37 22.57
N LYS A 113 -7.09 -0.32 23.21
CA LYS A 113 -6.27 0.69 22.52
C LYS A 113 -5.20 0.03 21.63
N ALA A 114 -5.19 0.39 20.36
CA ALA A 114 -4.24 -0.14 19.40
C ALA A 114 -2.81 0.33 19.70
N ARG A 115 -1.82 -0.57 19.54
CA ARG A 115 -0.42 -0.14 19.35
C ARG A 115 -0.32 0.57 17.99
N LYS A 116 0.57 1.58 17.90
CA LYS A 116 0.77 2.31 16.65
C LYS A 116 1.35 1.33 15.61
N GLN A 117 0.52 0.94 14.66
CA GLN A 117 0.94 0.05 13.58
C GLN A 117 1.25 0.87 12.34
N SER A 118 2.41 0.64 11.75
CA SER A 118 2.77 1.17 10.44
C SER A 118 2.69 0.04 9.42
N GLY A 119 2.07 0.29 8.27
CA GLY A 119 2.07 -0.71 7.20
C GLY A 119 1.44 -0.13 5.94
N ARG A 120 2.18 -0.25 4.82
CA ARG A 120 1.75 0.26 3.51
C ARG A 120 0.65 -0.61 2.88
N ASN A 121 0.68 -1.92 3.14
CA ASN A 121 -0.20 -2.92 2.51
C ASN A 121 -1.29 -3.38 3.47
N LYS A 122 -1.98 -2.44 4.10
CA LYS A 122 -3.12 -2.77 4.98
C LYS A 122 -4.40 -2.81 4.17
N PRO A 123 -5.31 -3.75 4.47
CA PRO A 123 -6.68 -3.69 3.97
C PRO A 123 -7.34 -2.35 4.29
N LYS A 124 -8.28 -1.93 3.47
CA LYS A 124 -8.99 -0.64 3.62
C LYS A 124 -10.05 -0.62 4.72
N PHE A 125 -10.23 -1.73 5.42
CA PHE A 125 -11.17 -1.88 6.54
C PHE A 125 -10.42 -2.16 7.85
N ASP A 126 -11.13 -2.10 8.98
CA ASP A 126 -10.56 -2.38 10.31
C ASP A 126 -10.39 -3.89 10.53
N LEU A 127 -9.36 -4.46 9.90
CA LEU A 127 -9.02 -5.89 10.00
C LEU A 127 -8.83 -6.34 11.45
N ARG A 128 -8.23 -5.49 12.32
CA ARG A 128 -7.97 -5.86 13.72
C ARG A 128 -9.26 -6.11 14.49
N THR A 129 -10.25 -5.22 14.32
CA THR A 129 -11.57 -5.39 14.95
C THR A 129 -12.28 -6.61 14.38
N ARG A 130 -12.22 -6.87 13.08
CA ARG A 130 -12.81 -8.07 12.48
C ARG A 130 -12.21 -9.36 13.03
N LEU A 131 -10.87 -9.46 13.12
CA LEU A 131 -10.20 -10.63 13.71
C LEU A 131 -10.60 -10.82 15.18
N TYR A 132 -10.66 -9.76 15.96
CA TYR A 132 -11.14 -9.82 17.34
C TYR A 132 -12.58 -10.37 17.42
N GLN A 133 -13.46 -9.88 16.56
CA GLN A 133 -14.86 -10.32 16.50
C GLN A 133 -15.01 -11.80 16.07
N MET A 134 -14.05 -12.35 15.35
CA MET A 134 -14.04 -13.77 14.98
C MET A 134 -13.54 -14.68 16.11
N CYS A 135 -12.48 -14.30 16.82
CA CYS A 135 -11.82 -15.19 17.80
C CYS A 135 -11.96 -14.76 19.27
N GLY A 136 -12.51 -13.58 19.55
CA GLY A 136 -12.66 -13.04 20.91
C GLY A 136 -11.38 -12.56 21.58
N VAL A 137 -10.23 -12.66 20.90
CA VAL A 137 -8.91 -12.33 21.43
C VAL A 137 -8.16 -11.39 20.51
N ASP A 138 -7.52 -10.37 21.08
CA ASP A 138 -6.67 -9.46 20.33
C ASP A 138 -5.23 -10.00 20.21
N LEU A 139 -4.97 -10.76 19.17
CA LEU A 139 -3.66 -11.36 18.89
C LEU A 139 -2.57 -10.31 18.68
N THR A 140 -2.91 -9.09 18.31
CA THR A 140 -1.91 -8.02 18.11
C THR A 140 -1.33 -7.49 19.44
N ARG A 141 -1.81 -7.96 20.58
CA ARG A 141 -1.21 -7.68 21.89
C ARG A 141 0.03 -8.54 22.18
N ILE A 142 0.21 -9.62 21.44
CA ILE A 142 1.40 -10.46 21.51
C ILE A 142 2.53 -9.73 20.78
N ASP A 143 3.71 -9.66 21.40
CA ASP A 143 4.86 -9.00 20.80
C ASP A 143 5.30 -9.73 19.53
N GLY A 144 5.52 -8.97 18.46
CA GLY A 144 5.87 -9.49 17.14
C GLY A 144 4.70 -9.92 16.27
N ILE A 145 3.46 -9.96 16.80
CA ILE A 145 2.27 -10.24 15.97
C ILE A 145 1.61 -8.94 15.53
N GLU A 146 1.79 -8.60 14.26
CA GLU A 146 1.02 -7.55 13.59
C GLU A 146 -0.31 -8.10 13.07
N VAL A 147 -1.22 -7.20 12.68
CA VAL A 147 -2.56 -7.57 12.22
C VAL A 147 -2.54 -8.51 11.00
N GLY A 148 -1.59 -8.34 10.09
CA GLY A 148 -1.42 -9.24 8.95
C GLY A 148 -1.00 -10.64 9.38
N THR A 149 -0.04 -10.76 10.31
CA THR A 149 0.38 -12.03 10.90
C THR A 149 -0.78 -12.70 11.63
N ALA A 150 -1.54 -11.94 12.43
CA ALA A 150 -2.73 -12.46 13.11
C ALA A 150 -3.77 -13.03 12.12
N MET A 151 -4.00 -12.35 11.00
CA MET A 151 -4.88 -12.84 9.94
C MET A 151 -4.36 -14.15 9.35
N THR A 152 -3.07 -14.23 9.02
CA THR A 152 -2.47 -15.47 8.50
C THR A 152 -2.63 -16.64 9.48
N VAL A 153 -2.32 -16.41 10.76
CA VAL A 153 -2.48 -17.45 11.79
C VAL A 153 -3.93 -17.93 11.86
N LEU A 154 -4.91 -17.02 11.91
CA LEU A 154 -6.31 -17.41 11.97
C LEU A 154 -6.81 -18.09 10.68
N ALA A 155 -6.29 -17.69 9.53
CA ALA A 155 -6.64 -18.33 8.26
C ALA A 155 -6.14 -19.78 8.16
N GLU A 156 -4.96 -20.06 8.71
CA GLU A 156 -4.34 -21.40 8.66
C GLU A 156 -4.85 -22.31 9.79
N VAL A 157 -4.98 -21.78 11.00
CA VAL A 157 -5.31 -22.57 12.20
C VAL A 157 -6.83 -22.63 12.43
N GLY A 158 -7.56 -21.59 12.03
CA GLY A 158 -8.96 -21.37 12.38
C GLY A 158 -9.13 -20.78 13.77
N VAL A 159 -10.40 -20.64 14.20
CA VAL A 159 -10.76 -20.08 15.51
C VAL A 159 -11.05 -21.18 16.56
N ASP A 160 -11.22 -22.42 16.12
CA ASP A 160 -11.55 -23.54 17.01
C ASP A 160 -10.29 -24.17 17.59
N MET A 161 -9.93 -23.72 18.79
CA MET A 161 -8.76 -24.23 19.53
C MET A 161 -8.99 -25.61 20.17
N SER A 162 -10.22 -26.14 20.17
CA SER A 162 -10.49 -27.51 20.71
C SER A 162 -9.79 -28.62 19.92
N LYS A 163 -9.42 -28.34 18.65
CA LYS A 163 -8.63 -29.19 17.78
C LYS A 163 -7.18 -29.40 18.28
N PHE A 164 -6.70 -28.54 19.19
CA PHE A 164 -5.35 -28.57 19.72
C PHE A 164 -5.37 -28.79 21.24
N PRO A 165 -5.52 -30.05 21.73
CA PRO A 165 -5.70 -30.36 23.15
C PRO A 165 -4.52 -29.91 24.05
N THR A 166 -3.35 -29.77 23.47
CA THR A 166 -2.14 -29.28 24.19
C THR A 166 -1.31 -28.36 23.28
N VAL A 167 -0.43 -27.57 23.88
CA VAL A 167 0.54 -26.73 23.15
C VAL A 167 1.38 -27.53 22.14
N LYS A 168 1.70 -28.80 22.45
CA LYS A 168 2.46 -29.68 21.56
C LYS A 168 1.68 -30.08 20.29
N HIS A 169 0.35 -30.04 20.33
CA HIS A 169 -0.47 -30.32 19.14
C HIS A 169 -0.60 -29.07 18.25
N PHE A 170 -0.32 -27.90 18.79
CA PHE A 170 -0.36 -26.64 18.05
C PHE A 170 0.99 -26.33 17.37
N ALA A 171 2.11 -26.71 17.99
CA ALA A 171 3.47 -26.46 17.50
C ALA A 171 3.94 -27.56 16.54
#